data_4f0f2a7473a2ce6525fe259e333f9623
#
_entry.id   4f0f2a7473a2ce6525fe259e333f9623
#
_cell.length_a   1.000
_cell.length_b   1.000
_cell.length_c   1.000
_cell.angle_alpha   90.00
_cell.angle_beta   90.00
_cell.angle_gamma   90.00
#
_symmetry.space_group_name_H-M   'P 1'
#
loop_
_entity.id
_entity.type
_entity.pdbx_description
1 polymer ?
#
loop_
_entity_poly.entity_id
_entity_poly.type
_entity_poly.pdbx_seq_one_letter_code
_entity_poly.pdbx_strand_id
1 'polypeptide(L)'
;MNQLSDRLNSLSPSATLAMSQKSNELKAQGIDVINLSVGEPDFNTPDHIKEAAKKAIDDNFSRYSPVPGYPALRNAIVEKLKKENGLEYTAAQISCANGAKQ
;
A
#
# COMPACT_ATOMS: atom_id res chain seq x y z
N MET A 1 21.61 -29.60 3.86
CA MET A 1 22.18 -28.68 4.86
C MET A 1 21.48 -27.35 4.68
N ASN A 2 20.88 -26.85 5.74
CA ASN A 2 20.25 -25.51 5.69
C ASN A 2 21.38 -24.47 5.79
N GLN A 3 21.65 -23.72 4.72
CA GLN A 3 22.76 -22.77 4.66
C GLN A 3 22.32 -21.32 5.00
N LEU A 4 21.18 -21.17 5.65
CA LEU A 4 20.70 -19.85 6.07
C LEU A 4 21.44 -19.39 7.33
N SER A 5 21.70 -18.08 7.42
CA SER A 5 22.35 -17.52 8.61
C SER A 5 21.48 -17.69 9.87
N ASP A 6 22.08 -17.78 11.06
CA ASP A 6 21.36 -17.89 12.33
C ASP A 6 20.39 -16.72 12.54
N ARG A 7 20.76 -15.52 12.09
CA ARG A 7 19.89 -14.33 12.11
C ARG A 7 18.61 -14.55 11.30
N LEU A 8 18.68 -15.19 10.15
CA LEU A 8 17.52 -15.47 9.33
C LEU A 8 16.65 -16.58 9.96
N ASN A 9 17.28 -17.61 10.52
CA ASN A 9 16.59 -18.69 11.21
C ASN A 9 15.89 -18.23 12.50
N SER A 10 16.34 -17.14 13.11
CA SER A 10 15.74 -16.56 14.33
C SER A 10 14.57 -15.60 14.03
N LEU A 11 14.30 -15.25 12.76
CA LEU A 11 13.17 -14.40 12.42
C LEU A 11 11.84 -15.13 12.64
N SER A 12 10.98 -14.50 13.42
CA SER A 12 9.60 -14.96 13.57
C SER A 12 8.74 -14.47 12.39
N PRO A 13 7.94 -15.32 11.76
CA PRO A 13 6.94 -14.89 10.79
C PRO A 13 5.97 -13.86 11.38
N SER A 14 5.42 -12.99 10.54
CA SER A 14 4.37 -12.05 10.96
C SER A 14 3.14 -12.83 11.46
N ALA A 15 2.79 -12.67 12.72
CA ALA A 15 1.61 -13.32 13.32
C ALA A 15 0.32 -12.93 12.57
N THR A 16 0.19 -11.68 12.13
CA THR A 16 -0.96 -11.19 11.36
C THR A 16 -1.09 -11.93 10.02
N LEU A 17 0.01 -12.09 9.29
CA LEU A 17 0.01 -12.83 8.01
C LEU A 17 -0.31 -14.31 8.22
N ALA A 18 0.25 -14.93 9.26
CA ALA A 18 -0.03 -16.32 9.59
C ALA A 18 -1.51 -16.55 9.93
N MET A 19 -2.13 -15.63 10.67
CA MET A 19 -3.57 -15.69 10.98
C MET A 19 -4.44 -15.52 9.74
N SER A 20 -4.10 -14.57 8.85
CA SER A 20 -4.80 -14.38 7.58
C SER A 20 -4.70 -15.63 6.69
N GLN A 21 -3.50 -16.20 6.58
CA GLN A 21 -3.28 -17.42 5.83
C GLN A 21 -4.14 -18.56 6.40
N LYS A 22 -4.13 -18.77 7.71
CA LYS A 22 -4.93 -19.81 8.36
C LYS A 22 -6.42 -19.62 8.13
N SER A 23 -6.91 -18.40 8.19
CA SER A 23 -8.30 -18.07 7.88
C SER A 23 -8.67 -18.46 6.43
N ASN A 24 -7.81 -18.17 5.48
CA ASN A 24 -8.03 -18.52 4.08
C ASN A 24 -7.99 -20.02 3.85
N GLU A 25 -7.09 -20.74 4.49
CA GLU A 25 -7.02 -22.22 4.45
C GLU A 25 -8.31 -22.86 4.96
N LEU A 26 -8.86 -22.36 6.07
CA LEU A 26 -10.12 -22.87 6.65
C LEU A 26 -11.31 -22.58 5.72
N LYS A 27 -11.37 -21.37 5.16
CA LYS A 27 -12.40 -21.02 4.15
C LYS A 27 -12.33 -21.90 2.91
N ALA A 28 -11.13 -22.22 2.43
CA ALA A 28 -10.95 -23.11 1.29
C ALA A 28 -11.42 -24.55 1.58
N GLN A 29 -11.48 -24.96 2.84
CA GLN A 29 -12.05 -26.24 3.30
C GLN A 29 -13.58 -26.17 3.49
N GLY A 30 -14.23 -25.07 3.15
CA GLY A 30 -15.67 -24.87 3.30
C GLY A 30 -16.12 -24.51 4.72
N ILE A 31 -15.18 -24.18 5.62
CA ILE A 31 -15.50 -23.76 6.98
C ILE A 31 -15.91 -22.30 6.96
N ASP A 32 -17.03 -21.96 7.56
CA ASP A 32 -17.48 -20.59 7.74
C ASP A 32 -16.63 -19.89 8.81
N VAL A 33 -15.76 -18.98 8.37
CA VAL A 33 -14.79 -18.29 9.24
C VAL A 33 -15.04 -16.79 9.24
N ILE A 34 -15.29 -16.26 10.42
CA ILE A 34 -15.28 -14.80 10.66
C ILE A 34 -13.82 -14.36 10.86
N ASN A 35 -13.28 -13.63 9.89
CA ASN A 35 -11.89 -13.15 9.93
C ASN A 35 -11.81 -11.74 10.49
N LEU A 36 -11.21 -11.59 11.66
CA LEU A 36 -10.96 -10.30 12.34
C LEU A 36 -9.45 -9.97 12.42
N SER A 37 -8.60 -10.68 11.69
CA SER A 37 -7.15 -10.56 11.80
C SER A 37 -6.56 -9.37 11.05
N VAL A 38 -7.23 -8.90 9.99
CA VAL A 38 -6.80 -7.79 9.14
C VAL A 38 -7.96 -6.85 8.90
N GLY A 39 -7.74 -5.56 9.13
CA GLY A 39 -8.68 -4.51 8.75
C GLY A 39 -8.36 -4.02 7.34
N GLU A 40 -9.33 -4.04 6.46
CA GLU A 40 -9.26 -3.42 5.13
C GLU A 40 -10.59 -2.71 4.81
N PRO A 41 -10.57 -1.66 3.99
CA PRO A 41 -11.81 -1.03 3.53
C PRO A 41 -12.66 -2.04 2.74
N ASP A 42 -13.95 -2.09 3.01
CA ASP A 42 -14.91 -2.94 2.30
C ASP A 42 -15.49 -2.27 1.03
N PHE A 43 -15.16 -1.01 0.81
CA PHE A 43 -15.51 -0.27 -0.40
C PHE A 43 -14.51 -0.54 -1.53
N ASN A 44 -15.03 -0.67 -2.74
CA ASN A 44 -14.18 -0.71 -3.92
C ASN A 44 -13.52 0.65 -4.16
N THR A 45 -12.37 0.64 -4.85
CA THR A 45 -11.74 1.87 -5.33
C THR A 45 -12.73 2.67 -6.19
N PRO A 46 -12.92 3.97 -5.94
CA PRO A 46 -13.81 4.82 -6.73
C PRO A 46 -13.52 4.77 -8.23
N ASP A 47 -14.56 4.80 -9.06
CA ASP A 47 -14.41 4.59 -10.50
C ASP A 47 -13.51 5.61 -11.17
N HIS A 48 -13.59 6.88 -10.79
CA HIS A 48 -12.69 7.92 -11.34
C HIS A 48 -11.21 7.65 -11.05
N ILE A 49 -10.88 7.01 -9.92
CA ILE A 49 -9.50 6.61 -9.59
C ILE A 49 -9.06 5.42 -10.45
N LYS A 50 -9.96 4.44 -10.65
CA LYS A 50 -9.69 3.31 -11.54
C LYS A 50 -9.45 3.77 -12.98
N GLU A 51 -10.27 4.66 -13.47
CA GLU A 51 -10.11 5.21 -14.84
C GLU A 51 -8.83 6.02 -15.00
N ALA A 52 -8.46 6.83 -14.00
CA ALA A 52 -7.18 7.54 -14.01
C ALA A 52 -5.99 6.57 -14.02
N ALA A 53 -6.06 5.45 -13.29
CA ALA A 53 -5.01 4.44 -13.29
C ALA A 53 -4.90 3.73 -14.65
N LYS A 54 -6.02 3.36 -15.27
CA LYS A 54 -6.04 2.78 -16.64
C LYS A 54 -5.41 3.74 -17.64
N LYS A 55 -5.83 5.02 -17.60
CA LYS A 55 -5.25 6.05 -18.48
C LYS A 55 -3.74 6.20 -18.27
N ALA A 56 -3.26 6.16 -17.04
CA ALA A 56 -1.83 6.24 -16.77
C ALA A 56 -1.03 5.07 -17.36
N ILE A 57 -1.62 3.87 -17.38
CA ILE A 57 -1.05 2.69 -18.06
C ILE A 57 -1.01 2.92 -19.56
N ASP A 58 -2.12 3.35 -20.18
CA ASP A 58 -2.22 3.62 -21.60
C ASP A 58 -1.26 4.74 -22.04
N ASP A 59 -1.05 5.74 -21.20
CA ASP A 59 -0.10 6.85 -21.40
C ASP A 59 1.37 6.43 -21.14
N ASN A 60 1.63 5.16 -20.83
CA ASN A 60 2.97 4.60 -20.55
C ASN A 60 3.67 5.23 -19.33
N PHE A 61 2.93 5.54 -18.27
CA PHE A 61 3.49 5.96 -16.97
C PHE A 61 4.15 4.78 -16.22
N SER A 62 4.96 3.99 -16.92
CA SER A 62 5.60 2.77 -16.41
C SER A 62 7.11 2.89 -16.26
N ARG A 63 7.67 4.09 -16.42
CA ARG A 63 9.10 4.36 -16.25
C ARG A 63 9.42 4.74 -14.81
N TYR A 64 10.71 4.74 -14.47
CA TYR A 64 11.15 5.18 -13.13
C TYR A 64 10.68 6.59 -12.83
N SER A 65 10.07 6.75 -11.67
CA SER A 65 9.74 8.08 -11.13
C SER A 65 10.95 8.72 -10.45
N PRO A 66 10.95 10.04 -10.25
CA PRO A 66 11.87 10.68 -9.30
C PRO A 66 11.72 10.05 -7.91
N VAL A 67 12.83 9.95 -7.16
CA VAL A 67 12.85 9.33 -5.82
C VAL A 67 11.74 9.82 -4.89
N PRO A 68 11.48 11.14 -4.75
CA PRO A 68 10.40 11.64 -3.89
C PRO A 68 9.00 11.56 -4.52
N GLY A 69 8.85 10.95 -5.68
CA GLY A 69 7.61 10.87 -6.45
C GLY A 69 7.46 11.96 -7.53
N TYR A 70 6.46 11.78 -8.38
CA TYR A 70 6.19 12.72 -9.48
C TYR A 70 5.86 14.12 -8.96
N PRO A 71 6.42 15.19 -9.58
CA PRO A 71 6.14 16.58 -9.17
C PRO A 71 4.64 16.92 -9.16
N ALA A 72 3.89 16.44 -10.15
CA ALA A 72 2.44 16.66 -10.22
C ALA A 72 1.71 16.08 -8.99
N LEU A 73 2.06 14.87 -8.56
CA LEU A 73 1.48 14.25 -7.37
C LEU A 73 1.85 15.01 -6.10
N ARG A 74 3.11 15.41 -5.95
CA ARG A 74 3.58 16.18 -4.79
C ARG A 74 2.89 17.54 -4.67
N ASN A 75 2.70 18.23 -5.79
CA ASN A 75 1.95 19.51 -5.81
C ASN A 75 0.47 19.28 -5.45
N ALA A 76 -0.18 18.27 -5.98
CA ALA A 76 -1.56 17.94 -5.64
C ALA A 76 -1.73 17.63 -4.13
N ILE A 77 -0.75 16.94 -3.51
CA ILE A 77 -0.73 16.71 -2.07
C ILE A 77 -0.62 18.03 -1.29
N VAL A 78 0.26 18.94 -1.71
CA VAL A 78 0.39 20.27 -1.09
C VAL A 78 -0.93 21.03 -1.15
N GLU A 79 -1.57 21.07 -2.32
CA GLU A 79 -2.87 21.73 -2.49
C GLU A 79 -3.96 21.10 -1.61
N LYS A 80 -4.01 19.78 -1.54
CA LYS A 80 -4.94 19.04 -0.65
C LYS A 80 -4.71 19.40 0.81
N LEU A 81 -3.47 19.38 1.28
CA LEU A 81 -3.13 19.72 2.67
C LEU A 81 -3.50 21.15 3.02
N LYS A 82 -3.28 22.09 2.12
CA LYS A 82 -3.67 23.50 2.31
C LYS A 82 -5.19 23.64 2.35
N LYS A 83 -5.89 23.09 1.37
CA LYS A 83 -7.34 23.29 1.20
C LYS A 83 -8.17 22.59 2.28
N GLU A 84 -7.81 21.35 2.62
CA GLU A 84 -8.65 20.50 3.48
C GLU A 84 -8.17 20.43 4.93
N ASN A 85 -6.88 20.66 5.16
CA ASN A 85 -6.28 20.54 6.48
C ASN A 85 -5.74 21.87 7.03
N GLY A 86 -5.69 22.94 6.23
CA GLY A 86 -5.15 24.24 6.63
C GLY A 86 -3.63 24.23 6.87
N LEU A 87 -2.91 23.25 6.30
CA LEU A 87 -1.48 23.07 6.48
C LEU A 87 -0.73 23.61 5.27
N GLU A 88 0.33 24.38 5.51
CA GLU A 88 1.19 24.93 4.47
C GLU A 88 2.50 24.15 4.36
N TYR A 89 2.69 23.49 3.23
CA TYR A 89 3.92 22.79 2.85
C TYR A 89 4.36 23.19 1.46
N THR A 90 5.62 22.91 1.15
CA THR A 90 6.15 22.98 -0.21
C THR A 90 6.29 21.57 -0.79
N ALA A 91 6.30 21.46 -2.11
CA ALA A 91 6.52 20.15 -2.76
C ALA A 91 7.87 19.51 -2.38
N ALA A 92 8.87 20.31 -1.96
CA ALA A 92 10.15 19.79 -1.48
C ALA A 92 10.05 19.03 -0.14
N GLN A 93 8.99 19.27 0.64
CA GLN A 93 8.74 18.61 1.91
C GLN A 93 7.85 17.36 1.77
N ILE A 94 7.44 17.03 0.55
CA ILE A 94 6.60 15.86 0.26
C ILE A 94 7.45 14.75 -0.34
N SER A 95 7.33 13.55 0.22
CA SER A 95 7.89 12.31 -0.35
C SER A 95 6.80 11.26 -0.45
N CYS A 96 6.70 10.61 -1.60
CA CYS A 96 5.75 9.55 -1.86
C CYS A 96 6.47 8.20 -1.79
N ALA A 97 5.90 7.26 -1.05
CA ALA A 97 6.47 5.93 -0.86
C ALA A 97 5.42 4.83 -1.04
N ASN A 98 5.86 3.60 -1.28
CA ASN A 98 4.99 2.44 -1.34
C ASN A 98 4.58 1.99 0.07
N GLY A 99 3.63 2.70 0.65
CA GLY A 99 3.19 2.52 2.03
C GLY A 99 3.89 3.46 3.02
N ALA A 100 3.23 3.69 4.14
CA ALA A 100 3.65 4.68 5.14
C ALA A 100 4.81 4.23 6.05
N LYS A 101 5.29 2.99 5.93
CA LYS A 101 6.39 2.48 6.76
C LYS A 101 7.77 2.97 6.35
N GLN A 102 7.93 3.53 5.17
CA GLN A 102 9.18 4.12 4.71
C GLN A 102 9.34 5.54 5.24
#